data_0f429d7999000ea4dbcfab3f233930a6
#
_entry.id   0f429d7999000ea4dbcfab3f233930a6
#
_cell.length_a   1.000
_cell.length_b   1.000
_cell.length_c   1.000
_cell.angle_alpha   90.00
_cell.angle_beta   90.00
_cell.angle_gamma   90.00
#
_symmetry.space_group_name_H-M   'P 1'
#
loop_
_entity.id
_entity.type
_entity.pdbx_description
1 polymer ?
#
loop_
_entity_poly.entity_id
_entity_poly.type
_entity_poly.pdbx_seq_one_letter_code
_entity_poly.pdbx_strand_id
1 'polypeptide(L)'
;MKNNDNKKKNTAQNQADKKKKPTSKVVKTAVLGTVLGLFSCAVVGLSVALYYAQTSVNTHEAYQRQMDAIYQRAYYDLLDGASDLGINLRKIGVSNSKSMQQSLLYEVWSASELASSNLATFKSNDDGVLKAQKFVNQLGDYSHSLAMRIAKGGELSQKDRELLFKMGDIADVFQKSLESVRQNLDDANLNLTDEGALDVFVSSFSSFSEPSFEYPEMIYDGPFSSALENRQTKGLTGDEISVEQGAELVKEKLKNVNPVDVEFVSEASGDIKTLDYIVSSNGQRGYVQIAKQGGMLVSFNSRPDGAQSVARTDASKACTEAAIDFCNAAGFENMSVVWSSSSSGESVVNLAPVQDGVILYPDLVKVKVDETDNSIVGFDASHYAYNHHQRIIQSPQISLQTATASVSIPPVGEGRLTLIPLRETQEVLAYEFECHQNGTYYIYIDARTGEECNILYVIDDDMGQRTA
;
A
#
# COMPACT_ATOMS: atom_id res chain seq x y z
N MET A 1 90.81 41.85 62.11
CA MET A 1 92.15 41.77 61.60
C MET A 1 92.08 42.00 60.15
N LYS A 2 92.54 43.12 59.70
CA LYS A 2 93.66 43.34 58.78
C LYS A 2 93.37 42.65 57.40
N ASN A 3 93.32 43.35 56.39
CA ASN A 3 93.97 44.49 55.76
C ASN A 3 93.92 44.27 54.27
N ASN A 4 93.60 45.32 53.60
CA ASN A 4 94.48 45.95 52.55
C ASN A 4 94.72 45.09 51.29
N ASP A 5 94.62 45.57 50.19
CA ASP A 5 94.79 46.85 49.48
C ASP A 5 94.98 46.53 48.00
N ASN A 6 94.51 47.40 47.22
CA ASN A 6 95.16 48.09 46.11
C ASN A 6 94.84 47.70 44.66
N LYS A 7 94.22 48.70 44.10
CA LYS A 7 94.62 49.36 42.84
C LYS A 7 95.23 48.53 41.70
N LYS A 8 94.52 48.52 40.60
CA LYS A 8 95.05 49.19 39.39
C LYS A 8 94.00 49.35 38.27
N LYS A 9 93.86 50.56 37.88
CA LYS A 9 93.37 51.11 36.59
C LYS A 9 93.79 50.28 35.39
N ASN A 10 92.94 50.16 34.42
CA ASN A 10 93.12 50.63 33.07
C ASN A 10 91.87 50.37 32.19
N THR A 11 91.30 51.46 31.75
CA THR A 11 91.13 51.85 30.37
C THR A 11 90.93 50.69 29.37
N ALA A 12 89.73 50.56 28.89
CA ALA A 12 89.53 50.13 27.52
C ALA A 12 88.05 50.48 27.09
N GLN A 13 87.94 51.42 26.31
CA GLN A 13 87.24 51.52 25.07
C GLN A 13 85.78 51.13 25.03
N ASN A 14 84.93 52.11 25.04
CA ASN A 14 83.62 52.18 24.46
C ASN A 14 83.63 51.74 22.98
N GLN A 15 83.14 50.52 22.68
CA GLN A 15 82.60 50.21 21.40
C GLN A 15 81.10 50.24 21.49
N ALA A 16 80.52 51.41 21.20
CA ALA A 16 79.16 51.63 20.97
C ALA A 16 78.76 50.88 19.66
N ASP A 17 78.11 49.77 19.86
CA ASP A 17 77.50 49.00 18.77
C ASP A 17 76.33 49.86 18.17
N LYS A 18 76.65 50.55 17.06
CA LYS A 18 75.71 51.27 16.26
C LYS A 18 74.78 50.27 15.60
N LYS A 19 73.64 49.91 16.27
CA LYS A 19 72.52 49.26 15.61
C LYS A 19 72.10 50.15 14.43
N LYS A 20 72.46 49.76 13.20
CA LYS A 20 72.00 50.37 11.96
C LYS A 20 70.47 50.29 11.95
N LYS A 21 69.82 51.46 12.00
CA LYS A 21 68.36 51.54 11.74
C LYS A 21 68.10 50.94 10.38
N PRO A 22 67.12 50.00 10.32
CA PRO A 22 66.78 49.36 9.02
C PRO A 22 66.33 50.44 8.03
N THR A 23 66.82 50.38 6.82
CA THR A 23 66.48 51.30 5.74
C THR A 23 64.99 51.21 5.46
N SER A 24 64.34 52.32 5.10
CA SER A 24 62.90 52.44 4.80
C SER A 24 62.36 51.34 3.87
N LYS A 25 63.20 50.83 2.97
CA LYS A 25 62.88 49.72 2.06
C LYS A 25 62.72 48.39 2.81
N VAL A 26 63.65 48.07 3.76
CA VAL A 26 63.60 46.82 4.53
C VAL A 26 62.35 46.79 5.45
N VAL A 27 62.02 47.93 6.05
CA VAL A 27 60.80 48.04 6.89
C VAL A 27 59.54 47.85 6.01
N LYS A 28 59.44 48.46 4.85
CA LYS A 28 58.33 48.29 3.94
C LYS A 28 58.17 46.86 3.44
N THR A 29 59.24 46.19 3.12
CA THR A 29 59.22 44.78 2.68
C THR A 29 58.81 43.84 3.84
N ALA A 30 59.29 44.09 5.05
CA ALA A 30 58.90 43.31 6.24
C ALA A 30 57.40 43.50 6.59
N VAL A 31 56.89 44.77 6.53
CA VAL A 31 55.47 45.06 6.74
C VAL A 31 54.61 44.45 5.64
N LEU A 32 55.02 44.52 4.37
CA LEU A 32 54.29 43.87 3.27
C LEU A 32 54.27 42.36 3.42
N GLY A 33 55.35 41.74 3.84
CA GLY A 33 55.41 40.27 4.11
C GLY A 33 54.52 39.84 5.25
N THR A 34 54.44 40.59 6.35
CA THR A 34 53.51 40.31 7.48
C THR A 34 52.05 40.49 7.07
N VAL A 35 51.71 41.56 6.29
CA VAL A 35 50.36 41.77 5.78
C VAL A 35 49.93 40.67 4.82
N LEU A 36 50.80 40.22 3.91
CA LEU A 36 50.54 39.11 3.00
C LEU A 36 50.41 37.78 3.76
N GLY A 37 51.20 37.56 4.80
CA GLY A 37 51.08 36.39 5.68
C GLY A 37 49.77 36.33 6.46
N LEU A 38 49.35 37.49 7.03
CA LEU A 38 48.05 37.60 7.70
C LEU A 38 46.87 37.41 6.73
N PHE A 39 47.01 37.95 5.51
CA PHE A 39 45.96 37.79 4.49
C PHE A 39 45.85 36.32 4.04
N SER A 40 46.96 35.64 3.82
CA SER A 40 46.96 34.20 3.48
C SER A 40 46.35 33.34 4.62
N CYS A 41 46.69 33.61 5.88
CA CYS A 41 46.06 32.93 7.02
C CYS A 41 44.57 33.18 7.12
N ALA A 42 44.10 34.41 6.83
CA ALA A 42 42.70 34.76 6.79
C ALA A 42 41.94 34.01 5.68
N VAL A 43 42.54 33.92 4.49
CA VAL A 43 41.96 33.18 3.36
C VAL A 43 41.84 31.69 3.66
N VAL A 44 42.88 31.09 4.24
CA VAL A 44 42.86 29.67 4.64
C VAL A 44 41.81 29.46 5.72
N GLY A 45 41.75 30.31 6.74
CA GLY A 45 40.77 30.25 7.80
C GLY A 45 39.30 30.34 7.27
N LEU A 46 39.06 31.29 6.34
CA LEU A 46 37.75 31.40 5.68
C LEU A 46 37.43 30.19 4.80
N SER A 47 38.39 29.63 4.09
CA SER A 47 38.17 28.45 3.27
C SER A 47 37.84 27.21 4.12
N VAL A 48 38.51 27.05 5.26
CA VAL A 48 38.23 25.98 6.23
C VAL A 48 36.83 26.18 6.85
N ALA A 49 36.49 27.43 7.25
CA ALA A 49 35.17 27.72 7.79
C ALA A 49 34.04 27.47 6.78
N LEU A 50 34.22 27.85 5.51
CA LEU A 50 33.27 27.58 4.43
C LEU A 50 33.14 26.08 4.16
N TYR A 51 34.25 25.34 4.18
CA TYR A 51 34.20 23.85 4.04
C TYR A 51 33.40 23.20 5.17
N TYR A 52 33.62 23.59 6.43
CA TYR A 52 32.84 23.09 7.55
C TYR A 52 31.38 23.51 7.51
N ALA A 53 31.08 24.74 7.11
CA ALA A 53 29.72 25.21 6.92
C ALA A 53 29.01 24.41 5.83
N GLN A 54 29.66 24.18 4.71
CA GLN A 54 29.05 23.42 3.60
C GLN A 54 28.87 21.93 3.92
N THR A 55 29.81 21.31 4.64
CA THR A 55 29.65 19.92 5.12
C THR A 55 28.56 19.81 6.15
N SER A 56 28.38 20.76 7.04
CA SER A 56 27.31 20.75 8.03
C SER A 56 25.92 20.92 7.38
N VAL A 57 25.78 21.76 6.35
CA VAL A 57 24.54 21.91 5.57
C VAL A 57 24.20 20.61 4.85
N ASN A 58 25.17 19.99 4.15
CA ASN A 58 24.94 18.73 3.42
C ASN A 58 24.57 17.58 4.35
N THR A 59 25.18 17.51 5.54
CA THR A 59 24.81 16.49 6.54
C THR A 59 23.44 16.76 7.16
N HIS A 60 23.07 18.03 7.35
CA HIS A 60 21.75 18.39 7.84
C HIS A 60 20.66 18.03 6.83
N GLU A 61 20.84 18.37 5.55
CA GLU A 61 19.88 17.98 4.50
C GLU A 61 19.76 16.46 4.31
N ALA A 62 20.87 15.71 4.44
CA ALA A 62 20.82 14.26 4.38
C ALA A 62 20.06 13.67 5.59
N TYR A 63 20.26 14.23 6.78
CA TYR A 63 19.54 13.84 7.98
C TYR A 63 18.03 14.17 7.86
N GLN A 64 17.67 15.35 7.35
CA GLN A 64 16.27 15.73 7.11
C GLN A 64 15.60 14.75 6.15
N ARG A 65 16.20 14.46 4.99
CA ARG A 65 15.67 13.47 4.04
C ARG A 65 15.48 12.08 4.64
N GLN A 66 16.39 11.66 5.53
CA GLN A 66 16.26 10.37 6.23
C GLN A 66 15.10 10.39 7.23
N MET A 67 14.94 11.49 7.96
CA MET A 67 13.82 11.66 8.88
C MET A 67 12.49 11.69 8.14
N ASP A 68 12.39 12.45 7.01
CA ASP A 68 11.21 12.46 6.16
C ASP A 68 10.79 11.04 5.74
N ALA A 69 11.75 10.25 5.26
CA ALA A 69 11.46 8.87 4.85
C ALA A 69 10.95 8.00 6.01
N ILE A 70 11.47 8.18 7.23
CA ILE A 70 11.04 7.45 8.44
C ILE A 70 9.60 7.85 8.81
N TYR A 71 9.30 9.15 8.87
CA TYR A 71 7.97 9.64 9.24
C TYR A 71 6.92 9.29 8.18
N GLN A 72 7.25 9.45 6.89
CA GLN A 72 6.36 9.07 5.81
C GLN A 72 6.04 7.57 5.86
N ARG A 73 7.06 6.73 6.00
CA ARG A 73 6.83 5.30 6.13
C ARG A 73 5.94 4.97 7.32
N ALA A 74 6.26 5.49 8.51
CA ALA A 74 5.47 5.24 9.71
C ALA A 74 4.01 5.68 9.53
N TYR A 75 3.77 6.81 8.86
CA TYR A 75 2.44 7.32 8.58
C TYR A 75 1.65 6.40 7.63
N TYR A 76 2.25 5.98 6.51
CA TYR A 76 1.57 5.09 5.56
C TYR A 76 1.33 3.70 6.13
N ASP A 77 2.30 3.13 6.86
CA ASP A 77 2.13 1.87 7.57
C ASP A 77 1.01 1.95 8.63
N LEU A 78 0.82 3.13 9.27
CA LEU A 78 -0.31 3.40 10.18
C LEU A 78 -1.64 3.43 9.45
N LEU A 79 -1.71 4.10 8.31
CA LEU A 79 -2.94 4.25 7.53
C LEU A 79 -3.43 2.90 7.01
N ASP A 80 -2.52 2.10 6.43
CA ASP A 80 -2.83 0.76 5.95
C ASP A 80 -3.27 -0.16 7.12
N GLY A 81 -2.52 -0.14 8.23
CA GLY A 81 -2.85 -0.92 9.42
C GLY A 81 -4.19 -0.55 10.04
N ALA A 82 -4.56 0.73 10.06
CA ALA A 82 -5.85 1.18 10.59
C ALA A 82 -7.03 0.64 9.76
N SER A 83 -6.90 0.64 8.43
CA SER A 83 -7.89 0.04 7.53
C SER A 83 -8.05 -1.46 7.80
N ASP A 84 -6.95 -2.20 7.89
CA ASP A 84 -6.96 -3.65 8.16
C ASP A 84 -7.61 -3.98 9.50
N LEU A 85 -7.36 -3.17 10.55
CA LEU A 85 -7.99 -3.34 11.85
C LEU A 85 -9.52 -3.27 11.75
N GLY A 86 -10.07 -2.23 11.13
CA GLY A 86 -11.52 -2.07 10.97
C GLY A 86 -12.17 -3.22 10.20
N ILE A 87 -11.56 -3.62 9.08
CA ILE A 87 -12.04 -4.70 8.22
C ILE A 87 -12.04 -6.04 8.95
N ASN A 88 -10.92 -6.42 9.56
CA ASN A 88 -10.79 -7.72 10.22
C ASN A 88 -11.69 -7.83 11.45
N LEU A 89 -11.87 -6.76 12.21
CA LEU A 89 -12.82 -6.72 13.33
C LEU A 89 -14.27 -6.99 12.89
N ARG A 90 -14.68 -6.43 11.75
CA ARG A 90 -16.01 -6.70 11.18
C ARG A 90 -16.16 -8.15 10.71
N LYS A 91 -15.15 -8.67 10.01
CA LYS A 91 -15.12 -10.09 9.59
C LYS A 91 -15.24 -11.05 10.78
N ILE A 92 -14.51 -10.81 11.88
CA ILE A 92 -14.60 -11.61 13.10
C ILE A 92 -16.03 -11.60 13.65
N GLY A 93 -16.68 -10.45 13.67
CA GLY A 93 -18.05 -10.28 14.17
C GLY A 93 -19.07 -11.17 13.45
N VAL A 94 -18.89 -11.42 12.15
CA VAL A 94 -19.78 -12.22 11.30
C VAL A 94 -19.28 -13.64 11.05
N SER A 95 -18.06 -13.96 11.44
CA SER A 95 -17.47 -15.28 11.27
C SER A 95 -18.09 -16.33 12.21
N ASN A 96 -18.32 -17.54 11.70
CA ASN A 96 -18.80 -18.68 12.47
C ASN A 96 -17.73 -19.78 12.61
N SER A 97 -16.65 -19.72 11.84
CA SER A 97 -15.54 -20.67 11.90
C SER A 97 -14.53 -20.27 12.98
N LYS A 98 -14.27 -21.18 13.93
CA LYS A 98 -13.23 -20.98 14.95
C LYS A 98 -11.85 -20.75 14.35
N SER A 99 -11.52 -21.48 13.30
CA SER A 99 -10.23 -21.34 12.60
C SER A 99 -10.11 -19.95 11.96
N MET A 100 -11.19 -19.48 11.28
CA MET A 100 -11.23 -18.16 10.68
C MET A 100 -11.16 -17.06 11.74
N GLN A 101 -11.96 -17.15 12.80
CA GLN A 101 -11.91 -16.22 13.93
C GLN A 101 -10.51 -16.10 14.52
N GLN A 102 -9.84 -17.24 14.72
CA GLN A 102 -8.48 -17.29 15.25
C GLN A 102 -7.49 -16.60 14.31
N SER A 103 -7.56 -16.85 13.00
CA SER A 103 -6.69 -16.21 11.99
C SER A 103 -6.88 -14.71 11.99
N LEU A 104 -8.12 -14.24 11.89
CA LEU A 104 -8.46 -12.81 11.87
C LEU A 104 -8.05 -12.10 13.17
N LEU A 105 -8.20 -12.76 14.33
CA LEU A 105 -7.73 -12.20 15.60
C LEU A 105 -6.21 -12.05 15.67
N TYR A 106 -5.45 -12.97 15.08
CA TYR A 106 -3.99 -12.83 14.96
C TYR A 106 -3.60 -11.68 13.99
N GLU A 107 -4.36 -11.50 12.92
CA GLU A 107 -4.15 -10.38 12.00
C GLU A 107 -4.40 -9.03 12.69
N VAL A 108 -5.52 -8.91 13.44
CA VAL A 108 -5.83 -7.71 14.23
C VAL A 108 -4.72 -7.42 15.25
N TRP A 109 -4.26 -8.46 15.96
CA TRP A 109 -3.16 -8.30 16.91
C TRP A 109 -1.86 -7.83 16.22
N SER A 110 -1.44 -8.45 15.11
CA SER A 110 -0.25 -8.06 14.37
C SER A 110 -0.34 -6.62 13.84
N ALA A 111 -1.49 -6.23 13.28
CA ALA A 111 -1.73 -4.87 12.81
C ALA A 111 -1.71 -3.85 13.97
N SER A 112 -2.23 -4.23 15.14
CA SER A 112 -2.20 -3.39 16.35
C SER A 112 -0.79 -3.14 16.84
N GLU A 113 0.07 -4.17 16.91
CA GLU A 113 1.48 -4.04 17.30
C GLU A 113 2.25 -3.12 16.34
N LEU A 114 2.03 -3.29 15.03
CA LEU A 114 2.64 -2.44 14.01
C LEU A 114 2.17 -0.99 14.15
N ALA A 115 0.87 -0.77 14.32
CA ALA A 115 0.31 0.56 14.52
C ALA A 115 0.84 1.24 15.79
N SER A 116 0.94 0.52 16.90
CA SER A 116 1.53 1.02 18.15
C SER A 116 3.00 1.44 17.95
N SER A 117 3.80 0.61 17.27
CA SER A 117 5.20 0.91 16.98
C SER A 117 5.36 2.16 16.09
N ASN A 118 4.49 2.31 15.08
CA ASN A 118 4.53 3.44 14.18
C ASN A 118 4.03 4.74 14.84
N LEU A 119 2.97 4.68 15.69
CA LEU A 119 2.52 5.82 16.50
C LEU A 119 3.64 6.36 17.41
N ALA A 120 4.44 5.48 18.00
CA ALA A 120 5.57 5.86 18.85
C ALA A 120 6.65 6.66 18.10
N THR A 121 6.69 6.62 16.76
CA THR A 121 7.57 7.44 15.94
C THR A 121 7.21 8.94 16.07
N PHE A 122 5.94 9.27 16.22
CA PHE A 122 5.42 10.64 16.30
C PHE A 122 5.44 11.22 17.74
N LYS A 123 6.39 10.92 18.55
CA LYS A 123 6.70 11.35 19.92
C LYS A 123 5.80 12.48 20.45
N SER A 124 4.55 12.19 20.72
CA SER A 124 3.57 13.13 21.25
C SER A 124 3.13 12.72 22.67
N ASN A 125 2.95 13.72 23.54
CA ASN A 125 2.32 13.56 24.86
C ASN A 125 0.88 14.08 24.86
N ASP A 126 0.29 14.32 23.70
CA ASP A 126 -1.09 14.75 23.57
C ASP A 126 -2.07 13.65 23.98
N ASP A 127 -3.16 14.05 24.66
CA ASP A 127 -4.16 13.13 25.19
C ASP A 127 -4.84 12.29 24.09
N GLY A 128 -5.12 12.88 22.91
CA GLY A 128 -5.73 12.17 21.78
C GLY A 128 -4.82 11.08 21.22
N VAL A 129 -3.53 11.42 20.99
CA VAL A 129 -2.54 10.46 20.48
C VAL A 129 -2.27 9.35 21.52
N LEU A 130 -2.17 9.71 22.81
CA LEU A 130 -1.99 8.73 23.88
C LEU A 130 -3.20 7.78 24.01
N LYS A 131 -4.42 8.28 23.86
CA LYS A 131 -5.64 7.46 23.84
C LYS A 131 -5.71 6.57 22.62
N ALA A 132 -5.34 7.08 21.42
CA ALA A 132 -5.25 6.27 20.21
C ALA A 132 -4.22 5.16 20.40
N GLN A 133 -3.05 5.45 20.93
CA GLN A 133 -2.03 4.44 21.23
C GLN A 133 -2.51 3.41 22.26
N LYS A 134 -3.19 3.86 23.33
CA LYS A 134 -3.80 2.99 24.33
C LYS A 134 -4.85 2.08 23.69
N PHE A 135 -5.72 2.63 22.81
CA PHE A 135 -6.72 1.86 22.08
C PHE A 135 -6.08 0.74 21.25
N VAL A 136 -5.07 1.07 20.42
CA VAL A 136 -4.40 0.10 19.55
C VAL A 136 -3.75 -1.01 20.38
N ASN A 137 -3.04 -0.67 21.45
CA ASN A 137 -2.41 -1.63 22.33
C ASN A 137 -3.44 -2.58 22.97
N GLN A 138 -4.51 -2.03 23.53
CA GLN A 138 -5.56 -2.84 24.17
C GLN A 138 -6.32 -3.71 23.17
N LEU A 139 -6.53 -3.22 21.94
CA LEU A 139 -7.14 -4.00 20.88
C LEU A 139 -6.27 -5.20 20.51
N GLY A 140 -4.96 -4.98 20.33
CA GLY A 140 -3.99 -6.05 20.09
C GLY A 140 -4.06 -7.11 21.21
N ASP A 141 -3.95 -6.67 22.42
CA ASP A 141 -3.99 -7.45 23.64
C ASP A 141 -5.24 -8.34 23.72
N TYR A 142 -6.38 -7.75 23.54
CA TYR A 142 -7.66 -8.46 23.59
C TYR A 142 -7.79 -9.48 22.48
N SER A 143 -7.43 -9.09 21.26
CA SER A 143 -7.50 -9.97 20.10
C SER A 143 -6.60 -11.19 20.29
N HIS A 144 -5.39 -11.01 20.78
CA HIS A 144 -4.51 -12.12 21.11
C HIS A 144 -5.08 -13.03 22.20
N SER A 145 -5.63 -12.45 23.28
CA SER A 145 -6.27 -13.21 24.36
C SER A 145 -7.43 -14.08 23.84
N LEU A 146 -8.27 -13.51 22.93
CA LEU A 146 -9.36 -14.25 22.29
C LEU A 146 -8.85 -15.35 21.36
N ALA A 147 -7.82 -15.07 20.54
CA ALA A 147 -7.19 -16.08 19.67
C ALA A 147 -6.63 -17.25 20.48
N MET A 148 -5.96 -16.97 21.58
CA MET A 148 -5.45 -18.00 22.49
C MET A 148 -6.56 -18.80 23.18
N ARG A 149 -7.70 -18.16 23.50
CA ARG A 149 -8.87 -18.86 24.02
C ARG A 149 -9.43 -19.86 23.02
N ILE A 150 -9.57 -19.44 21.76
CA ILE A 150 -10.03 -20.31 20.66
C ILE A 150 -9.04 -21.45 20.43
N ALA A 151 -7.73 -21.18 20.41
CA ALA A 151 -6.68 -22.20 20.27
C ALA A 151 -6.75 -23.28 21.34
N LYS A 152 -7.23 -22.94 22.53
CA LYS A 152 -7.45 -23.88 23.66
C LYS A 152 -8.84 -24.54 23.63
N GLY A 153 -9.59 -24.45 22.53
CA GLY A 153 -10.90 -25.06 22.34
C GLY A 153 -12.09 -24.22 22.82
N GLY A 154 -11.86 -23.00 23.32
CA GLY A 154 -12.92 -22.05 23.69
C GLY A 154 -13.65 -21.46 22.47
N GLU A 155 -14.55 -20.51 22.73
CA GLU A 155 -15.38 -19.83 21.72
C GLU A 155 -15.50 -18.35 22.03
N LEU A 156 -15.85 -17.55 20.99
CA LEU A 156 -16.25 -16.17 21.18
C LEU A 156 -17.66 -16.12 21.75
N SER A 157 -17.82 -15.46 22.88
CA SER A 157 -19.15 -15.16 23.42
C SER A 157 -19.84 -14.07 22.61
N GLN A 158 -21.15 -13.95 22.75
CA GLN A 158 -21.90 -12.84 22.15
C GLN A 158 -21.37 -11.47 22.60
N LYS A 159 -20.96 -11.35 23.85
CA LYS A 159 -20.36 -10.13 24.40
C LYS A 159 -19.01 -9.82 23.73
N ASP A 160 -18.17 -10.83 23.43
CA ASP A 160 -16.91 -10.62 22.71
C ASP A 160 -17.18 -10.08 21.30
N ARG A 161 -18.16 -10.64 20.59
CA ARG A 161 -18.55 -10.18 19.24
C ARG A 161 -19.04 -8.73 19.24
N GLU A 162 -19.93 -8.38 20.17
CA GLU A 162 -20.45 -7.01 20.32
C GLU A 162 -19.31 -6.02 20.63
N LEU A 163 -18.34 -6.46 21.43
CA LEU A 163 -17.19 -5.66 21.77
C LEU A 163 -16.26 -5.47 20.56
N LEU A 164 -15.98 -6.52 19.80
CA LEU A 164 -15.18 -6.46 18.58
C LEU A 164 -15.84 -5.55 17.52
N PHE A 165 -17.16 -5.56 17.38
CA PHE A 165 -17.87 -4.61 16.50
C PHE A 165 -17.66 -3.16 16.95
N LYS A 166 -17.83 -2.87 18.25
CA LYS A 166 -17.56 -1.53 18.79
C LYS A 166 -16.11 -1.08 18.56
N MET A 167 -15.15 -2.02 18.69
CA MET A 167 -13.76 -1.74 18.37
C MET A 167 -13.55 -1.45 16.88
N GLY A 168 -14.33 -2.10 16.01
CA GLY A 168 -14.35 -1.77 14.57
C GLY A 168 -14.78 -0.33 14.31
N ASP A 169 -15.81 0.16 15.00
CA ASP A 169 -16.26 1.56 14.88
C ASP A 169 -15.17 2.55 15.37
N ILE A 170 -14.42 2.18 16.41
CA ILE A 170 -13.30 2.99 16.91
C ILE A 170 -12.10 2.93 15.94
N ALA A 171 -11.84 1.78 15.33
CA ALA A 171 -10.81 1.65 14.28
C ALA A 171 -11.12 2.56 13.08
N ASP A 172 -12.39 2.75 12.71
CA ASP A 172 -12.79 3.71 11.68
C ASP A 172 -12.49 5.17 12.09
N VAL A 173 -12.72 5.51 13.36
CA VAL A 173 -12.35 6.84 13.89
C VAL A 173 -10.84 7.02 13.83
N PHE A 174 -10.07 5.98 14.16
CA PHE A 174 -8.61 5.98 14.07
C PHE A 174 -8.15 6.19 12.62
N GLN A 175 -8.70 5.44 11.67
CA GLN A 175 -8.41 5.60 10.24
C GLN A 175 -8.72 7.02 9.76
N LYS A 176 -9.91 7.55 10.05
CA LYS A 176 -10.32 8.91 9.67
C LYS A 176 -9.41 9.98 10.28
N SER A 177 -8.95 9.78 11.51
CA SER A 177 -7.97 10.68 12.12
C SER A 177 -6.66 10.71 11.35
N LEU A 178 -6.17 9.55 10.91
CA LEU A 178 -4.98 9.44 10.06
C LEU A 178 -5.19 10.07 8.68
N GLU A 179 -6.32 9.83 8.03
CA GLU A 179 -6.67 10.46 6.74
C GLU A 179 -6.70 11.98 6.84
N SER A 180 -7.25 12.53 7.94
CA SER A 180 -7.29 13.97 8.19
C SER A 180 -5.92 14.58 8.41
N VAL A 181 -4.94 13.84 8.93
CA VAL A 181 -3.53 14.30 9.02
C VAL A 181 -3.03 14.72 7.64
N ARG A 182 -3.18 13.86 6.64
CA ARG A 182 -2.73 14.14 5.28
C ARG A 182 -3.42 15.39 4.71
N GLN A 183 -4.74 15.44 4.80
CA GLN A 183 -5.51 16.57 4.30
C GLN A 183 -5.09 17.88 4.96
N ASN A 184 -4.94 17.88 6.29
CA ASN A 184 -4.55 19.07 7.04
C ASN A 184 -3.11 19.50 6.75
N LEU A 185 -2.17 18.56 6.51
CA LEU A 185 -0.80 18.86 6.08
C LEU A 185 -0.77 19.46 4.67
N ASP A 186 -1.53 18.87 3.73
CA ASP A 186 -1.65 19.38 2.36
C ASP A 186 -2.24 20.81 2.37
N ASP A 187 -3.29 21.07 3.14
CA ASP A 187 -3.92 22.38 3.30
C ASP A 187 -2.97 23.42 3.92
N ALA A 188 -2.12 22.99 4.84
CA ALA A 188 -1.09 23.83 5.46
C ALA A 188 0.20 23.95 4.62
N ASN A 189 0.32 23.20 3.54
CA ASN A 189 1.53 23.08 2.70
C ASN A 189 2.77 22.68 3.51
N LEU A 190 2.61 21.68 4.39
CA LEU A 190 3.62 21.13 5.27
C LEU A 190 3.97 19.69 4.92
N ASN A 191 5.24 19.31 5.11
CA ASN A 191 5.66 17.90 5.16
C ASN A 191 5.66 17.42 6.62
N LEU A 192 5.65 16.11 6.83
CA LEU A 192 5.60 15.47 8.17
C LEU A 192 6.76 15.86 9.12
N THR A 193 7.87 16.39 8.59
CA THR A 193 9.04 16.83 9.37
C THR A 193 9.15 18.34 9.51
N ASP A 194 8.24 19.11 8.92
CA ASP A 194 8.24 20.56 8.98
C ASP A 194 7.84 21.06 10.38
N GLU A 195 8.28 22.26 10.73
CA GLU A 195 7.84 22.90 11.97
C GLU A 195 6.33 23.12 11.94
N GLY A 196 5.62 22.62 12.97
CA GLY A 196 4.15 22.62 13.06
C GLY A 196 3.46 21.36 12.54
N ALA A 197 4.13 20.46 11.80
CA ALA A 197 3.52 19.23 11.31
C ALA A 197 3.07 18.31 12.46
N LEU A 198 3.80 18.30 13.58
CA LEU A 198 3.40 17.55 14.77
C LEU A 198 2.10 18.10 15.38
N ASP A 199 1.89 19.42 15.37
CA ASP A 199 0.65 20.03 15.85
C ASP A 199 -0.54 19.64 14.97
N VAL A 200 -0.33 19.57 13.65
CA VAL A 200 -1.34 19.09 12.69
C VAL A 200 -1.66 17.61 12.95
N PHE A 201 -0.64 16.78 13.14
CA PHE A 201 -0.82 15.37 13.49
C PHE A 201 -1.63 15.21 14.78
N VAL A 202 -1.24 15.91 15.84
CA VAL A 202 -1.91 15.90 17.15
C VAL A 202 -3.37 16.35 17.03
N SER A 203 -3.64 17.48 16.36
CA SER A 203 -5.00 18.01 16.22
C SER A 203 -5.94 17.05 15.45
N SER A 204 -5.40 16.24 14.57
CA SER A 204 -6.17 15.22 13.82
C SER A 204 -6.68 14.09 14.72
N PHE A 205 -6.11 13.90 15.92
CA PHE A 205 -6.57 12.94 16.92
C PHE A 205 -7.48 13.55 18.00
N SER A 206 -7.97 14.77 17.82
CA SER A 206 -8.83 15.45 18.79
C SER A 206 -10.10 14.68 19.15
N SER A 207 -10.67 13.89 18.21
CA SER A 207 -11.83 13.03 18.46
C SER A 207 -11.58 11.98 19.55
N PHE A 208 -10.34 11.52 19.72
CA PHE A 208 -9.95 10.62 20.82
C PHE A 208 -9.87 11.31 22.19
N SER A 209 -9.72 12.63 22.21
CA SER A 209 -9.67 13.42 23.45
C SER A 209 -11.06 13.75 24.00
N GLU A 210 -12.14 13.55 23.21
CA GLU A 210 -13.49 13.88 23.65
C GLU A 210 -13.94 13.02 24.85
N PRO A 211 -14.63 13.61 25.86
CA PRO A 211 -15.11 12.88 27.04
C PRO A 211 -16.12 11.77 26.74
N SER A 212 -16.81 11.85 25.58
CA SER A 212 -17.76 10.86 25.09
C SER A 212 -17.10 9.63 24.48
N PHE A 213 -15.78 9.68 24.25
CA PHE A 213 -15.03 8.61 23.64
C PHE A 213 -14.61 7.58 24.70
N GLU A 214 -15.49 6.63 24.99
CA GLU A 214 -15.24 5.53 25.90
C GLU A 214 -15.01 4.22 25.13
N TYR A 215 -13.90 3.54 25.42
CA TYR A 215 -13.66 2.16 24.97
C TYR A 215 -13.36 1.24 26.16
N PRO A 216 -13.72 -0.05 26.05
CA PRO A 216 -13.57 -1.00 27.18
C PRO A 216 -12.11 -1.31 27.49
N GLU A 217 -11.75 -1.40 28.77
CA GLU A 217 -10.41 -1.85 29.20
C GLU A 217 -10.23 -3.37 29.02
N MET A 218 -9.07 -3.77 28.52
CA MET A 218 -8.75 -5.15 28.13
C MET A 218 -7.32 -5.57 28.56
N ILE A 219 -7.06 -6.87 28.72
CA ILE A 219 -5.80 -7.46 29.24
C ILE A 219 -5.22 -8.55 28.27
N TYR A 220 -3.93 -8.72 28.18
CA TYR A 220 -2.94 -9.07 27.13
C TYR A 220 -2.23 -10.44 27.10
N ASP A 221 -1.70 -10.89 25.97
CA ASP A 221 -0.37 -11.40 25.58
C ASP A 221 -0.27 -12.23 24.26
N GLY A 222 0.63 -11.96 23.36
CA GLY A 222 1.53 -12.10 22.26
C GLY A 222 1.73 -13.34 21.29
N PRO A 223 2.59 -13.43 20.21
CA PRO A 223 2.48 -13.17 18.75
C PRO A 223 2.84 -14.28 17.69
N PHE A 224 2.74 -13.96 16.33
CA PHE A 224 3.52 -14.24 15.09
C PHE A 224 3.00 -15.10 13.89
N SER A 225 3.58 -14.99 12.69
CA SER A 225 3.27 -14.61 11.31
C SER A 225 3.89 -15.49 10.17
N SER A 226 3.48 -15.30 8.86
CA SER A 226 4.12 -15.04 7.53
C SER A 226 4.53 -16.12 6.49
N ALA A 227 4.49 -15.74 5.17
CA ALA A 227 5.44 -15.70 4.05
C ALA A 227 5.18 -16.43 2.69
N LEU A 228 5.76 -15.94 1.57
CA LEU A 228 5.53 -15.96 0.12
C LEU A 228 6.51 -16.80 -0.75
N GLU A 229 6.19 -17.22 -2.04
CA GLU A 229 6.90 -16.97 -3.32
C GLU A 229 6.69 -17.94 -4.51
N ASN A 230 6.81 -17.39 -5.78
CA ASN A 230 7.06 -17.94 -7.15
C ASN A 230 5.90 -18.47 -8.01
N ARG A 231 5.61 -17.75 -9.14
CA ARG A 231 4.48 -18.02 -10.05
C ARG A 231 4.92 -18.53 -11.44
N GLN A 232 4.20 -19.51 -12.00
CA GLN A 232 4.27 -19.95 -13.39
C GLN A 232 3.03 -19.47 -14.17
N THR A 233 3.20 -19.11 -15.45
CA THR A 233 2.11 -18.64 -16.34
C THR A 233 1.34 -19.82 -16.96
N LYS A 234 0.43 -20.43 -16.18
CA LYS A 234 -0.33 -21.63 -16.61
C LYS A 234 -1.33 -21.36 -17.72
N GLY A 235 -1.86 -20.13 -17.79
CA GLY A 235 -2.88 -19.75 -18.77
C GLY A 235 -2.33 -19.45 -20.16
N LEU A 236 -1.00 -19.38 -20.32
CA LEU A 236 -0.36 -19.16 -21.61
C LEU A 236 -0.04 -20.51 -22.27
N THR A 237 -0.70 -20.78 -23.39
CA THR A 237 -0.53 -22.03 -24.16
C THR A 237 -0.26 -21.72 -25.62
N GLY A 238 0.34 -22.67 -26.35
CA GLY A 238 0.66 -22.51 -27.77
C GLY A 238 2.09 -22.03 -28.04
N ASP A 239 2.40 -21.84 -29.33
CA ASP A 239 3.72 -21.42 -29.80
C ASP A 239 3.91 -19.88 -29.66
N GLU A 240 5.17 -19.43 -29.70
CA GLU A 240 5.47 -17.98 -29.77
C GLU A 240 5.02 -17.42 -31.14
N ILE A 241 4.41 -16.23 -31.10
CA ILE A 241 3.92 -15.49 -32.26
C ILE A 241 4.92 -14.42 -32.69
N SER A 242 4.87 -14.05 -34.01
CA SER A 242 5.62 -12.90 -34.52
C SER A 242 4.91 -11.58 -34.23
N VAL A 243 5.65 -10.47 -34.43
CA VAL A 243 5.09 -9.11 -34.28
C VAL A 243 3.92 -8.88 -35.23
N GLU A 244 4.02 -9.36 -36.47
CA GLU A 244 2.96 -9.21 -37.47
C GLU A 244 1.71 -10.02 -37.08
N GLN A 245 1.91 -11.25 -36.60
CA GLN A 245 0.80 -12.09 -36.12
C GLN A 245 0.13 -11.43 -34.88
N GLY A 246 0.93 -10.84 -34.00
CA GLY A 246 0.42 -10.07 -32.83
C GLY A 246 -0.44 -8.88 -33.24
N ALA A 247 -0.02 -8.12 -34.26
CA ALA A 247 -0.80 -6.98 -34.77
C ALA A 247 -2.16 -7.42 -35.37
N GLU A 248 -2.22 -8.56 -36.07
CA GLU A 248 -3.49 -9.10 -36.58
C GLU A 248 -4.39 -9.58 -35.41
N LEU A 249 -3.81 -10.26 -34.42
CA LEU A 249 -4.53 -10.66 -33.19
C LEU A 249 -5.09 -9.48 -32.43
N VAL A 250 -4.36 -8.35 -32.32
CA VAL A 250 -4.87 -7.10 -31.72
C VAL A 250 -6.14 -6.65 -32.44
N LYS A 251 -6.16 -6.60 -33.76
CA LYS A 251 -7.34 -6.22 -34.56
C LYS A 251 -8.52 -7.16 -34.34
N GLU A 252 -8.25 -8.46 -34.27
CA GLU A 252 -9.27 -9.49 -34.04
C GLU A 252 -9.88 -9.38 -32.64
N LYS A 253 -9.04 -9.34 -31.61
CA LYS A 253 -9.47 -9.36 -30.21
C LYS A 253 -10.11 -8.06 -29.78
N LEU A 254 -9.69 -6.93 -30.35
CA LEU A 254 -10.24 -5.60 -30.07
C LEU A 254 -11.29 -5.18 -31.11
N LYS A 255 -11.90 -6.10 -31.86
CA LYS A 255 -12.92 -5.75 -32.88
C LYS A 255 -14.08 -4.91 -32.32
N ASN A 256 -14.43 -5.07 -31.03
CA ASN A 256 -15.45 -4.27 -30.36
C ASN A 256 -15.00 -2.84 -30.04
N VAL A 257 -13.67 -2.59 -29.99
CA VAL A 257 -13.07 -1.25 -29.85
C VAL A 257 -12.84 -0.62 -31.22
N ASN A 258 -12.92 -1.42 -32.31
CA ASN A 258 -12.76 -0.99 -33.70
C ASN A 258 -11.44 -0.24 -33.98
N PRO A 259 -10.27 -0.84 -33.74
CA PRO A 259 -8.98 -0.20 -33.98
C PRO A 259 -8.77 0.10 -35.47
N VAL A 260 -8.42 1.33 -35.81
CA VAL A 260 -8.16 1.76 -37.18
C VAL A 260 -6.69 1.52 -37.56
N ASP A 261 -5.78 1.69 -36.57
CA ASP A 261 -4.33 1.54 -36.77
C ASP A 261 -3.73 0.77 -35.59
N VAL A 262 -2.73 -0.08 -35.86
CA VAL A 262 -2.01 -0.90 -34.87
C VAL A 262 -0.53 -0.79 -35.13
N GLU A 263 0.21 -0.14 -34.21
CA GLU A 263 1.64 0.12 -34.31
C GLU A 263 2.38 -0.67 -33.24
N PHE A 264 3.37 -1.47 -33.63
CA PHE A 264 4.25 -2.17 -32.68
C PHE A 264 5.19 -1.19 -31.99
N VAL A 265 5.34 -1.32 -30.66
CA VAL A 265 6.17 -0.46 -29.83
C VAL A 265 7.39 -1.19 -29.30
N SER A 266 7.18 -2.32 -28.63
CA SER A 266 8.27 -3.05 -27.95
C SER A 266 7.89 -4.50 -27.65
N GLU A 267 8.91 -5.30 -27.35
CA GLU A 267 8.76 -6.60 -26.70
C GLU A 267 9.17 -6.45 -25.23
N ALA A 268 8.28 -6.77 -24.28
CA ALA A 268 8.58 -6.77 -22.87
C ALA A 268 8.95 -8.18 -22.39
N SER A 269 10.00 -8.25 -21.57
CA SER A 269 10.53 -9.48 -20.98
C SER A 269 10.28 -9.52 -19.47
N GLY A 270 9.01 -9.67 -19.06
CA GLY A 270 8.60 -9.94 -17.68
C GLY A 270 8.31 -11.43 -17.48
N ASP A 271 7.64 -11.78 -16.39
CA ASP A 271 7.12 -13.13 -16.16
C ASP A 271 6.14 -13.53 -17.27
N ILE A 272 5.34 -12.58 -17.76
CA ILE A 272 4.59 -12.67 -19.00
C ILE A 272 5.38 -11.90 -20.06
N LYS A 273 5.93 -12.61 -21.06
CA LYS A 273 6.53 -11.95 -22.23
C LYS A 273 5.41 -11.41 -23.11
N THR A 274 5.44 -10.13 -23.43
CA THR A 274 4.42 -9.46 -24.25
C THR A 274 5.00 -8.80 -25.49
N LEU A 275 4.17 -8.73 -26.52
CA LEU A 275 4.33 -7.81 -27.63
C LEU A 275 3.39 -6.63 -27.39
N ASP A 276 3.96 -5.44 -27.34
CA ASP A 276 3.28 -4.21 -26.94
C ASP A 276 2.95 -3.36 -28.17
N TYR A 277 1.70 -2.92 -28.26
CA TYR A 277 1.18 -2.14 -29.39
C TYR A 277 0.49 -0.86 -28.92
N ILE A 278 0.52 0.15 -29.79
CA ILE A 278 -0.39 1.30 -29.71
C ILE A 278 -1.48 1.09 -30.73
N VAL A 279 -2.72 1.25 -30.31
CA VAL A 279 -3.89 1.24 -31.19
C VAL A 279 -4.50 2.63 -31.27
N SER A 280 -5.05 2.97 -32.42
CA SER A 280 -5.81 4.21 -32.60
C SER A 280 -7.25 3.84 -32.99
N SER A 281 -8.23 4.37 -32.25
CA SER A 281 -9.66 4.21 -32.51
C SER A 281 -10.40 5.50 -32.23
N ASN A 282 -11.19 5.99 -33.19
CA ASN A 282 -12.01 7.21 -33.03
C ASN A 282 -11.24 8.44 -32.53
N GLY A 283 -9.95 8.57 -32.91
CA GLY A 283 -9.09 9.67 -32.46
C GLY A 283 -8.50 9.53 -31.05
N GLN A 284 -8.80 8.45 -30.37
CA GLN A 284 -8.18 8.08 -29.10
C GLN A 284 -7.05 7.07 -29.33
N ARG A 285 -6.01 7.14 -28.49
CA ARG A 285 -4.91 6.17 -28.50
C ARG A 285 -5.05 5.23 -27.31
N GLY A 286 -4.83 3.95 -27.56
CA GLY A 286 -4.80 2.91 -26.52
C GLY A 286 -3.48 2.14 -26.55
N TYR A 287 -3.12 1.58 -25.40
CA TYR A 287 -1.96 0.69 -25.23
C TYR A 287 -2.46 -0.74 -25.05
N VAL A 288 -1.85 -1.68 -25.75
CA VAL A 288 -2.26 -3.09 -25.81
C VAL A 288 -1.07 -3.99 -25.56
N GLN A 289 -1.24 -5.01 -24.76
CA GLN A 289 -0.27 -6.07 -24.53
C GLN A 289 -0.84 -7.42 -24.96
N ILE A 290 -0.17 -8.08 -25.88
CA ILE A 290 -0.47 -9.46 -26.30
C ILE A 290 0.63 -10.37 -25.76
N ALA A 291 0.27 -11.47 -25.11
CA ALA A 291 1.24 -12.47 -24.70
C ALA A 291 1.96 -13.02 -25.92
N LYS A 292 3.30 -13.05 -25.90
CA LYS A 292 4.10 -13.61 -27.02
C LYS A 292 3.85 -15.09 -27.19
N GLN A 293 3.58 -15.81 -26.11
CA GLN A 293 3.15 -17.20 -26.17
C GLN A 293 1.63 -17.29 -26.41
N GLY A 294 1.21 -17.87 -27.51
CA GLY A 294 -0.18 -18.15 -27.84
C GLY A 294 -1.04 -16.95 -28.22
N GLY A 295 -0.52 -15.70 -28.13
CA GLY A 295 -1.24 -14.52 -28.61
C GLY A 295 -2.47 -14.12 -27.79
N MET A 296 -2.49 -14.42 -26.48
CA MET A 296 -3.57 -14.00 -25.58
C MET A 296 -3.54 -12.49 -25.34
N LEU A 297 -4.70 -11.82 -25.32
CA LEU A 297 -4.82 -10.44 -24.86
C LEU A 297 -4.55 -10.38 -23.34
N VAL A 298 -3.51 -9.68 -22.91
CA VAL A 298 -3.13 -9.54 -21.50
C VAL A 298 -3.71 -8.26 -20.91
N SER A 299 -3.51 -7.14 -21.60
CA SER A 299 -4.02 -5.85 -21.14
C SER A 299 -4.38 -4.92 -22.29
N PHE A 300 -5.31 -4.01 -22.02
CA PHE A 300 -5.70 -2.92 -22.89
C PHE A 300 -6.07 -1.71 -22.06
N ASN A 301 -5.67 -0.52 -22.49
CA ASN A 301 -6.06 0.75 -21.86
C ASN A 301 -6.11 1.84 -22.94
N SER A 302 -7.26 2.49 -23.14
CA SER A 302 -7.48 3.48 -24.18
C SER A 302 -7.78 4.89 -23.67
N ARG A 303 -7.81 5.12 -22.35
CA ARG A 303 -8.16 6.41 -21.79
C ARG A 303 -6.94 7.10 -21.18
N PRO A 304 -6.68 8.39 -21.51
CA PRO A 304 -5.68 9.16 -20.77
C PRO A 304 -6.17 9.41 -19.33
N ASP A 305 -5.25 9.36 -18.37
CA ASP A 305 -5.52 9.72 -16.97
C ASP A 305 -6.16 11.12 -16.88
N GLY A 306 -7.24 11.25 -16.13
CA GLY A 306 -7.86 12.54 -15.80
C GLY A 306 -9.18 12.89 -16.48
N ALA A 307 -9.84 11.98 -17.21
CA ALA A 307 -11.19 12.23 -17.68
C ALA A 307 -12.20 12.15 -16.51
N GLN A 308 -12.86 13.29 -16.21
CA GLN A 308 -13.88 13.35 -15.14
C GLN A 308 -15.23 12.91 -15.67
N SER A 309 -15.95 12.12 -14.90
CA SER A 309 -17.33 11.72 -15.15
C SER A 309 -18.15 11.59 -13.86
N VAL A 310 -19.47 11.44 -13.99
CA VAL A 310 -20.41 11.47 -12.86
C VAL A 310 -20.44 10.10 -12.17
N ALA A 311 -20.33 10.07 -10.85
CA ALA A 311 -20.33 8.85 -10.05
C ALA A 311 -21.71 8.15 -9.99
N ARG A 312 -21.68 6.81 -10.15
CA ARG A 312 -22.78 5.89 -9.80
C ARG A 312 -22.24 4.83 -8.85
N THR A 313 -23.10 4.14 -8.10
CA THR A 313 -22.70 3.13 -7.11
C THR A 313 -22.57 1.72 -7.69
N ASP A 314 -23.32 1.40 -8.77
CA ASP A 314 -23.28 0.07 -9.39
C ASP A 314 -23.17 0.18 -10.92
N ALA A 315 -22.44 -0.76 -11.54
CA ALA A 315 -22.37 -0.87 -12.99
C ALA A 315 -23.75 -1.12 -13.57
N SER A 316 -24.09 -0.36 -14.60
CA SER A 316 -25.37 -0.58 -15.31
C SER A 316 -25.37 -1.98 -15.95
N LYS A 317 -26.56 -2.55 -16.17
CA LYS A 317 -26.70 -3.81 -16.89
C LYS A 317 -26.05 -3.74 -18.28
N ALA A 318 -26.12 -2.58 -18.94
CA ALA A 318 -25.51 -2.38 -20.25
C ALA A 318 -23.96 -2.46 -20.20
N CYS A 319 -23.33 -1.87 -19.16
CA CYS A 319 -21.89 -2.02 -18.97
C CYS A 319 -21.48 -3.47 -18.73
N THR A 320 -22.27 -4.20 -17.93
CA THR A 320 -22.03 -5.62 -17.65
C THR A 320 -22.16 -6.48 -18.93
N GLU A 321 -23.18 -6.25 -19.75
CA GLU A 321 -23.38 -6.92 -21.04
C GLU A 321 -22.23 -6.59 -22.02
N ALA A 322 -21.80 -5.32 -22.11
CA ALA A 322 -20.67 -4.90 -22.92
C ALA A 322 -19.36 -5.58 -22.53
N ALA A 323 -19.12 -5.73 -21.21
CA ALA A 323 -17.94 -6.43 -20.68
C ALA A 323 -17.93 -7.92 -21.04
N ILE A 324 -19.08 -8.61 -20.96
CA ILE A 324 -19.23 -10.02 -21.37
C ILE A 324 -18.98 -10.17 -22.86
N ASP A 325 -19.59 -9.32 -23.69
CA ASP A 325 -19.43 -9.36 -25.15
C ASP A 325 -17.98 -9.09 -25.56
N PHE A 326 -17.30 -8.20 -24.87
CA PHE A 326 -15.87 -7.94 -25.09
C PHE A 326 -15.02 -9.16 -24.74
N CYS A 327 -15.24 -9.79 -23.58
CA CYS A 327 -14.51 -10.99 -23.18
C CYS A 327 -14.67 -12.10 -24.22
N ASN A 328 -15.90 -12.36 -24.67
CA ASN A 328 -16.18 -13.35 -25.72
C ASN A 328 -15.44 -13.01 -27.03
N ALA A 329 -15.44 -11.75 -27.44
CA ALA A 329 -14.75 -11.27 -28.64
C ALA A 329 -13.23 -11.42 -28.52
N ALA A 330 -12.66 -11.19 -27.31
CA ALA A 330 -11.24 -11.33 -27.03
C ALA A 330 -10.78 -12.80 -26.85
N GLY A 331 -11.71 -13.75 -26.85
CA GLY A 331 -11.43 -15.19 -26.73
C GLY A 331 -11.49 -15.75 -25.32
N PHE A 332 -12.13 -15.01 -24.37
CA PHE A 332 -12.40 -15.49 -23.03
C PHE A 332 -13.86 -15.98 -22.95
N GLU A 333 -14.05 -17.29 -23.09
CA GLU A 333 -15.37 -17.90 -23.16
C GLU A 333 -15.92 -18.29 -21.78
N ASN A 334 -17.25 -18.46 -21.69
CA ASN A 334 -17.95 -18.90 -20.48
C ASN A 334 -17.66 -18.04 -19.24
N MET A 335 -17.53 -16.72 -19.41
CA MET A 335 -17.28 -15.81 -18.31
C MET A 335 -18.57 -15.48 -17.54
N SER A 336 -18.50 -15.53 -16.22
CA SER A 336 -19.56 -15.08 -15.32
C SER A 336 -19.13 -13.79 -14.61
N VAL A 337 -20.04 -12.83 -14.50
CA VAL A 337 -19.81 -11.63 -13.68
C VAL A 337 -19.76 -12.06 -12.22
N VAL A 338 -18.70 -11.65 -11.55
CA VAL A 338 -18.47 -11.94 -10.14
C VAL A 338 -18.99 -10.78 -9.30
N TRP A 339 -18.48 -9.59 -9.56
CA TRP A 339 -18.93 -8.35 -8.97
C TRP A 339 -18.54 -7.17 -9.90
N SER A 340 -19.19 -6.04 -9.72
CA SER A 340 -18.89 -4.82 -10.45
C SER A 340 -18.97 -3.60 -9.55
N SER A 341 -18.20 -2.58 -9.89
CA SER A 341 -18.21 -1.28 -9.20
C SER A 341 -18.25 -0.14 -10.21
N SER A 342 -18.75 1.00 -9.76
CA SER A 342 -18.81 2.23 -10.54
C SER A 342 -18.14 3.35 -9.80
N SER A 343 -17.21 4.05 -10.44
CA SER A 343 -16.57 5.24 -9.90
C SER A 343 -16.19 6.19 -11.01
N SER A 344 -16.41 7.48 -10.81
CA SER A 344 -16.01 8.53 -11.75
C SER A 344 -16.48 8.33 -13.20
N GLY A 345 -17.64 7.63 -13.39
CA GLY A 345 -18.27 7.32 -14.68
C GLY A 345 -17.60 6.23 -15.48
N GLU A 346 -16.78 5.44 -14.83
CA GLU A 346 -16.29 4.16 -15.31
C GLU A 346 -16.85 3.05 -14.44
N SER A 347 -17.32 1.99 -15.08
CA SER A 347 -17.64 0.73 -14.40
C SER A 347 -16.51 -0.25 -14.56
N VAL A 348 -16.07 -0.84 -13.44
CA VAL A 348 -15.16 -1.98 -13.44
C VAL A 348 -15.98 -3.25 -13.24
N VAL A 349 -16.01 -4.11 -14.25
CA VAL A 349 -16.70 -5.39 -14.22
C VAL A 349 -15.66 -6.51 -14.06
N ASN A 350 -15.76 -7.26 -12.96
CA ASN A 350 -14.93 -8.41 -12.70
C ASN A 350 -15.66 -9.67 -13.18
N LEU A 351 -14.97 -10.45 -14.01
CA LEU A 351 -15.50 -11.70 -14.57
C LEU A 351 -14.55 -12.84 -14.27
N ALA A 352 -15.11 -14.04 -14.10
CA ALA A 352 -14.32 -15.25 -13.94
C ALA A 352 -14.90 -16.36 -14.83
N PRO A 353 -14.07 -17.26 -15.39
CA PRO A 353 -14.56 -18.38 -16.20
C PRO A 353 -15.33 -19.38 -15.34
N VAL A 354 -16.29 -20.04 -15.96
CA VAL A 354 -17.10 -21.09 -15.33
C VAL A 354 -16.72 -22.42 -15.94
N GLN A 355 -16.26 -23.35 -15.12
CA GLN A 355 -15.97 -24.73 -15.48
C GLN A 355 -16.88 -25.68 -14.68
N ASP A 356 -17.64 -26.54 -15.36
CA ASP A 356 -18.53 -27.52 -14.71
C ASP A 356 -19.53 -26.92 -13.70
N GLY A 357 -19.97 -25.68 -13.95
CA GLY A 357 -20.87 -24.93 -13.04
C GLY A 357 -20.18 -24.26 -11.87
N VAL A 358 -18.86 -24.26 -11.81
CA VAL A 358 -18.04 -23.64 -10.75
C VAL A 358 -17.37 -22.39 -11.28
N ILE A 359 -17.50 -21.28 -10.59
CA ILE A 359 -16.84 -20.00 -10.91
C ILE A 359 -15.39 -20.03 -10.41
N LEU A 360 -14.43 -19.79 -11.32
CA LEU A 360 -13.00 -19.91 -11.03
C LEU A 360 -12.38 -18.55 -10.70
N TYR A 361 -12.41 -18.13 -9.45
CA TYR A 361 -11.87 -16.83 -9.00
C TYR A 361 -10.36 -16.62 -9.24
N PRO A 362 -9.48 -17.67 -9.19
CA PRO A 362 -8.08 -17.49 -9.51
C PRO A 362 -7.82 -16.94 -10.92
N ASP A 363 -8.75 -17.15 -11.85
CA ASP A 363 -8.64 -16.82 -13.27
C ASP A 363 -9.36 -15.51 -13.62
N LEU A 364 -9.46 -14.59 -12.71
CA LEU A 364 -10.24 -13.35 -12.79
C LEU A 364 -9.75 -12.45 -13.92
N VAL A 365 -10.70 -11.84 -14.62
CA VAL A 365 -10.49 -10.84 -15.67
C VAL A 365 -11.22 -9.57 -15.28
N LYS A 366 -10.64 -8.39 -15.54
CA LYS A 366 -11.25 -7.09 -15.28
C LYS A 366 -11.48 -6.34 -16.58
N VAL A 367 -12.69 -5.78 -16.72
CA VAL A 367 -13.08 -4.94 -17.86
C VAL A 367 -13.51 -3.57 -17.34
N LYS A 368 -12.92 -2.51 -17.86
CA LYS A 368 -13.36 -1.13 -17.63
C LYS A 368 -14.26 -0.67 -18.76
N VAL A 369 -15.41 -0.14 -18.42
CA VAL A 369 -16.44 0.31 -19.34
C VAL A 369 -16.78 1.76 -19.05
N ASP A 370 -16.78 2.63 -20.07
CA ASP A 370 -17.29 4.00 -19.96
C ASP A 370 -18.82 3.98 -19.83
N GLU A 371 -19.37 4.58 -18.79
CA GLU A 371 -20.80 4.57 -18.52
C GLU A 371 -21.60 5.49 -19.44
N THR A 372 -20.92 6.35 -20.20
CA THR A 372 -21.58 7.31 -21.11
C THR A 372 -22.09 6.62 -22.36
N ASP A 373 -21.28 5.71 -22.93
CA ASP A 373 -21.54 5.06 -24.22
C ASP A 373 -21.34 3.54 -24.20
N ASN A 374 -21.01 2.98 -23.04
CA ASN A 374 -20.67 1.56 -22.80
C ASN A 374 -19.45 1.08 -23.63
N SER A 375 -18.57 2.00 -24.03
CA SER A 375 -17.32 1.63 -24.71
C SER A 375 -16.32 1.01 -23.72
N ILE A 376 -15.52 0.06 -24.25
CA ILE A 376 -14.46 -0.57 -23.46
C ILE A 376 -13.24 0.33 -23.44
N VAL A 377 -12.84 0.77 -22.25
CA VAL A 377 -11.70 1.68 -22.03
C VAL A 377 -10.52 1.01 -21.32
N GLY A 378 -10.72 -0.18 -20.75
CA GLY A 378 -9.65 -0.94 -20.14
C GLY A 378 -9.95 -2.43 -20.02
N PHE A 379 -8.87 -3.22 -19.95
CA PHE A 379 -8.93 -4.68 -19.80
C PHE A 379 -7.66 -5.20 -19.12
N ASP A 380 -7.81 -6.15 -18.20
CA ASP A 380 -6.70 -6.85 -17.56
C ASP A 380 -7.03 -8.31 -17.34
N ALA A 381 -6.24 -9.19 -17.93
CA ALA A 381 -6.31 -10.65 -17.80
C ALA A 381 -5.03 -11.24 -17.19
N SER A 382 -4.27 -10.47 -16.44
CA SER A 382 -3.01 -10.95 -15.83
C SER A 382 -3.25 -12.17 -14.94
N HIS A 383 -4.30 -12.14 -14.11
CA HIS A 383 -4.66 -13.28 -13.26
C HIS A 383 -5.01 -14.54 -14.07
N TYR A 384 -5.73 -14.37 -15.18
CA TYR A 384 -6.02 -15.46 -16.10
C TYR A 384 -4.74 -16.04 -16.70
N ALA A 385 -3.82 -15.17 -17.16
CA ALA A 385 -2.54 -15.60 -17.72
C ALA A 385 -1.70 -16.45 -16.74
N TYR A 386 -1.70 -16.10 -15.48
CA TYR A 386 -0.96 -16.85 -14.45
C TYR A 386 -1.65 -18.16 -14.05
N ASN A 387 -2.97 -18.17 -13.93
CA ASN A 387 -3.66 -19.21 -13.16
C ASN A 387 -4.53 -20.15 -14.01
N HIS A 388 -5.00 -19.69 -15.20
CA HIS A 388 -5.98 -20.46 -15.98
C HIS A 388 -5.42 -21.79 -16.48
N HIS A 389 -6.12 -22.85 -16.17
CA HIS A 389 -5.88 -24.20 -16.69
C HIS A 389 -7.12 -25.06 -16.43
N GLN A 390 -7.23 -26.15 -17.21
CA GLN A 390 -8.29 -27.13 -16.96
C GLN A 390 -8.07 -27.81 -15.60
N ARG A 391 -9.04 -27.70 -14.70
CA ARG A 391 -8.99 -28.26 -13.35
C ARG A 391 -9.79 -29.53 -13.26
N ILE A 392 -9.37 -30.44 -12.38
CA ILE A 392 -10.18 -31.59 -11.96
C ILE A 392 -10.97 -31.14 -10.72
N ILE A 393 -12.22 -30.71 -10.92
CA ILE A 393 -13.07 -30.21 -9.85
C ILE A 393 -13.81 -31.41 -9.21
N GLN A 394 -13.56 -31.64 -7.93
CA GLN A 394 -14.29 -32.68 -7.17
C GLN A 394 -15.70 -32.22 -6.87
N SER A 395 -16.66 -33.13 -6.84
CA SER A 395 -18.03 -32.81 -6.41
C SER A 395 -18.08 -32.38 -4.95
N PRO A 396 -18.95 -31.41 -4.59
CA PRO A 396 -19.18 -31.05 -3.19
C PRO A 396 -19.54 -32.25 -2.34
N GLN A 397 -19.01 -32.30 -1.11
CA GLN A 397 -19.33 -33.37 -0.13
C GLN A 397 -20.49 -32.98 0.78
N ILE A 398 -20.78 -31.66 0.87
CA ILE A 398 -21.96 -31.15 1.58
C ILE A 398 -22.95 -30.54 0.57
N SER A 399 -24.21 -30.49 0.94
CA SER A 399 -25.25 -29.82 0.13
C SER A 399 -25.21 -28.31 0.31
N LEU A 400 -25.74 -27.55 -0.67
CA LEU A 400 -25.96 -26.12 -0.56
C LEU A 400 -26.77 -25.77 0.70
N GLN A 401 -27.82 -26.58 1.01
CA GLN A 401 -28.62 -26.37 2.22
C GLN A 401 -27.78 -26.50 3.51
N THR A 402 -26.86 -27.46 3.57
CA THR A 402 -25.94 -27.62 4.70
C THR A 402 -25.00 -26.45 4.82
N ALA A 403 -24.43 -26.00 3.70
CA ALA A 403 -23.56 -24.83 3.65
C ALA A 403 -24.29 -23.56 4.09
N THR A 404 -25.54 -23.33 3.61
CA THR A 404 -26.37 -22.19 4.03
C THR A 404 -26.61 -22.18 5.54
N ALA A 405 -26.80 -23.35 6.15
CA ALA A 405 -26.98 -23.45 7.61
C ALA A 405 -25.71 -23.16 8.43
N SER A 406 -24.53 -23.18 7.78
CA SER A 406 -23.23 -22.84 8.40
C SER A 406 -22.96 -21.34 8.43
N VAL A 407 -23.69 -20.55 7.64
CA VAL A 407 -23.52 -19.09 7.59
C VAL A 407 -24.20 -18.44 8.78
N SER A 408 -23.51 -17.55 9.49
CA SER A 408 -24.02 -16.90 10.71
C SER A 408 -25.03 -15.78 10.42
N ILE A 409 -25.02 -15.22 9.21
CA ILE A 409 -25.89 -14.13 8.75
C ILE A 409 -26.78 -14.68 7.61
N PRO A 410 -28.09 -14.43 7.60
CA PRO A 410 -28.95 -14.86 6.50
C PRO A 410 -28.42 -14.35 5.16
N PRO A 411 -28.15 -15.23 4.18
CA PRO A 411 -27.67 -14.81 2.87
C PRO A 411 -28.77 -14.12 2.05
N VAL A 412 -28.34 -13.25 1.14
CA VAL A 412 -29.17 -12.61 0.14
C VAL A 412 -29.19 -13.47 -1.12
N GLY A 413 -30.29 -14.16 -1.38
CA GLY A 413 -30.41 -15.07 -2.52
C GLY A 413 -29.80 -16.45 -2.28
N GLU A 414 -29.56 -17.17 -3.37
CA GLU A 414 -29.00 -18.52 -3.35
C GLU A 414 -27.45 -18.46 -3.43
N GLY A 415 -26.80 -19.32 -2.64
CA GLY A 415 -25.34 -19.48 -2.71
C GLY A 415 -24.91 -20.08 -4.05
N ARG A 416 -23.75 -19.69 -4.53
CA ARG A 416 -23.14 -20.21 -5.78
C ARG A 416 -21.85 -20.98 -5.51
N LEU A 417 -21.55 -21.93 -6.38
CA LEU A 417 -20.35 -22.77 -6.23
C LEU A 417 -19.16 -22.06 -6.88
N THR A 418 -18.08 -21.91 -6.14
CA THR A 418 -16.88 -21.17 -6.54
C THR A 418 -15.62 -21.95 -6.20
N LEU A 419 -14.56 -21.74 -6.95
CA LEU A 419 -13.20 -22.13 -6.59
C LEU A 419 -12.44 -20.88 -6.21
N ILE A 420 -11.99 -20.80 -4.97
CA ILE A 420 -11.30 -19.62 -4.43
C ILE A 420 -9.84 -19.93 -4.07
N PRO A 421 -8.91 -18.98 -4.24
CA PRO A 421 -7.56 -19.11 -3.72
C PRO A 421 -7.56 -18.80 -2.22
N LEU A 422 -7.06 -19.70 -1.38
CA LEU A 422 -6.88 -19.44 0.06
C LEU A 422 -5.46 -18.98 0.39
N ARG A 423 -4.49 -19.47 -0.37
CA ARG A 423 -3.07 -19.09 -0.29
C ARG A 423 -2.48 -19.28 -1.68
N GLU A 424 -1.27 -18.80 -1.91
CA GLU A 424 -0.62 -18.74 -3.20
C GLU A 424 -0.70 -20.00 -4.09
N THR A 425 -0.85 -21.16 -3.48
CA THR A 425 -0.88 -22.46 -4.20
C THR A 425 -2.09 -23.34 -3.87
N GLN A 426 -2.97 -22.91 -2.98
CA GLN A 426 -4.09 -23.72 -2.52
C GLN A 426 -5.42 -23.15 -3.01
N GLU A 427 -6.13 -23.88 -3.85
CA GLU A 427 -7.49 -23.58 -4.28
C GLU A 427 -8.49 -24.44 -3.52
N VAL A 428 -9.62 -23.86 -3.11
CA VAL A 428 -10.68 -24.55 -2.37
C VAL A 428 -12.00 -24.37 -3.08
N LEU A 429 -12.72 -25.49 -3.25
CA LEU A 429 -14.11 -25.47 -3.71
C LEU A 429 -15.00 -25.03 -2.55
N ALA A 430 -15.72 -23.93 -2.72
CA ALA A 430 -16.55 -23.33 -1.68
C ALA A 430 -17.92 -22.92 -2.22
N TYR A 431 -18.90 -22.89 -1.33
CA TYR A 431 -20.14 -22.16 -1.54
C TYR A 431 -19.97 -20.72 -1.11
N GLU A 432 -20.25 -19.79 -1.99
CA GLU A 432 -20.21 -18.33 -1.75
C GLU A 432 -21.62 -17.84 -1.42
N PHE A 433 -21.71 -17.02 -0.38
CA PHE A 433 -22.95 -16.39 0.06
C PHE A 433 -22.74 -14.88 0.20
N GLU A 434 -23.59 -14.09 -0.45
CA GLU A 434 -23.70 -12.67 -0.18
C GLU A 434 -24.56 -12.46 1.06
N CYS A 435 -24.07 -11.67 2.03
CA CYS A 435 -24.71 -11.40 3.30
C CYS A 435 -24.66 -9.92 3.66
N HIS A 436 -25.73 -9.39 4.25
CA HIS A 436 -25.79 -7.99 4.66
C HIS A 436 -26.03 -7.86 6.16
N GLN A 437 -25.04 -7.26 6.86
CA GLN A 437 -25.15 -6.89 8.28
C GLN A 437 -24.19 -5.75 8.59
N ASN A 438 -24.67 -4.51 8.67
CA ASN A 438 -23.84 -3.33 8.84
C ASN A 438 -22.73 -3.20 7.77
N GLY A 439 -23.02 -3.65 6.55
CA GLY A 439 -22.13 -3.77 5.42
C GLY A 439 -22.44 -5.01 4.59
N THR A 440 -21.75 -5.17 3.47
CA THR A 440 -21.88 -6.33 2.57
C THR A 440 -20.70 -7.25 2.72
N TYR A 441 -20.96 -8.55 2.86
CA TYR A 441 -19.96 -9.60 3.00
C TYR A 441 -20.20 -10.70 1.98
N TYR A 442 -19.13 -11.26 1.44
CA TYR A 442 -19.15 -12.56 0.77
C TYR A 442 -18.51 -13.59 1.69
N ILE A 443 -19.31 -14.56 2.15
CA ILE A 443 -18.88 -15.62 3.07
C ILE A 443 -18.73 -16.91 2.28
N TYR A 444 -17.60 -17.57 2.44
CA TYR A 444 -17.24 -18.80 1.73
C TYR A 444 -17.21 -19.99 2.65
N ILE A 445 -18.01 -21.01 2.34
CA ILE A 445 -18.09 -22.28 3.09
C ILE A 445 -17.42 -23.37 2.26
N ASP A 446 -16.37 -24.01 2.77
CA ASP A 446 -15.69 -25.14 2.13
C ASP A 446 -16.71 -26.23 1.79
N ALA A 447 -16.85 -26.53 0.49
CA ALA A 447 -17.84 -27.48 0.00
C ALA A 447 -17.54 -28.94 0.37
N ARG A 448 -16.39 -29.21 0.99
CA ARG A 448 -15.99 -30.53 1.48
C ARG A 448 -16.24 -30.67 2.99
N THR A 449 -15.87 -29.68 3.79
CA THR A 449 -15.90 -29.77 5.25
C THR A 449 -17.14 -29.10 5.87
N GLY A 450 -17.75 -28.14 5.20
CA GLY A 450 -18.83 -27.32 5.75
C GLY A 450 -18.35 -26.20 6.68
N GLU A 451 -17.03 -26.01 6.79
CA GLU A 451 -16.44 -24.95 7.59
C GLU A 451 -16.30 -23.66 6.75
N GLU A 452 -16.43 -22.54 7.43
CA GLU A 452 -16.13 -21.23 6.84
C GLU A 452 -14.64 -21.14 6.54
N CYS A 453 -14.29 -20.82 5.29
CA CYS A 453 -12.90 -20.82 4.83
C CYS A 453 -12.41 -19.44 4.38
N ASN A 454 -13.30 -18.51 4.04
CA ASN A 454 -12.94 -17.12 3.74
C ASN A 454 -14.14 -16.18 3.96
N ILE A 455 -13.83 -14.90 4.20
CA ILE A 455 -14.80 -13.81 4.24
C ILE A 455 -14.19 -12.63 3.51
N LEU A 456 -14.92 -12.05 2.57
CA LEU A 456 -14.60 -10.76 1.96
C LEU A 456 -15.57 -9.70 2.48
N TYR A 457 -15.07 -8.56 2.91
CA TYR A 457 -15.86 -7.38 3.25
C TYR A 457 -15.86 -6.41 2.06
N VAL A 458 -17.04 -5.92 1.67
CA VAL A 458 -17.16 -4.93 0.61
C VAL A 458 -16.98 -3.55 1.21
N ILE A 459 -15.92 -2.86 0.79
CA ILE A 459 -15.67 -1.46 1.12
C ILE A 459 -16.31 -0.62 0.00
N ASP A 460 -17.18 0.29 0.39
CA ASP A 460 -17.81 1.25 -0.51
C ASP A 460 -17.35 2.65 -0.08
N ASP A 461 -16.47 3.25 -0.86
CA ASP A 461 -15.90 4.57 -0.60
C ASP A 461 -15.90 5.44 -1.87
N ASP A 462 -15.41 6.68 -1.77
CA ASP A 462 -15.35 7.64 -2.88
C ASP A 462 -14.53 7.14 -4.09
N MET A 463 -13.72 6.09 -3.90
CA MET A 463 -12.94 5.42 -4.96
C MET A 463 -13.70 4.26 -5.62
N GLY A 464 -14.93 3.97 -5.17
CA GLY A 464 -15.78 2.89 -5.63
C GLY A 464 -15.77 1.66 -4.72
N GLN A 465 -16.48 0.61 -5.12
CA GLN A 465 -16.54 -0.64 -4.36
C GLN A 465 -15.29 -1.50 -4.58
N ARG A 466 -14.75 -2.02 -3.49
CA ARG A 466 -13.66 -3.01 -3.48
C ARG A 466 -13.90 -4.05 -2.39
N THR A 467 -13.31 -5.22 -2.53
CA THR A 467 -13.35 -6.27 -1.51
C THR A 467 -12.01 -6.37 -0.77
N ALA A 468 -12.07 -6.59 0.51
CA ALA A 468 -10.90 -6.79 1.37
C ALA A 468 -11.03 -8.05 2.23
#